data_870570526d8b4426447029255efb6d07
#
_entry.id   870570526d8b4426447029255efb6d07
#
_cell.length_a   1.000
_cell.length_b   1.000
_cell.length_c   1.000
_cell.angle_alpha   90.00
_cell.angle_beta   90.00
_cell.angle_gamma   90.00
#
_symmetry.space_group_name_H-M   'P 1'
#
loop_
_entity.id
_entity.type
_entity.pdbx_description
1 polymer ?
#
loop_
_entity_poly.entity_id
_entity_poly.type
_entity_poly.pdbx_seq_one_letter_code
_entity_poly.pdbx_strand_id
1 'polypeptide(L)'
;MAISVNLDALIPRADFDIVESTSQSAPPQTMQIRDLEKDAFFYSGLRKPDFQRETASWSPRKVKDFVKTFAEGDLIPAIILWRSQGSTFIIDGAHRLSALIAWVNDDYGDGSISRQFFTHIIAPEQVKVAEKTRKLINKEIGSYADHQFAIKHPEKIIAGSCKPGQAVRSSIRHLAVGNRQLRKSRSGFLQDQPRSCPN
;
A
#
# COMPACT_ATOMS: atom_id res chain seq x y z
N MET A 1 12.42 20.42 13.44
CA MET A 1 12.23 19.55 12.26
C MET A 1 10.98 18.71 12.49
N ALA A 2 10.13 18.54 11.48
CA ALA A 2 8.95 17.68 11.60
C ALA A 2 9.43 16.23 11.71
N ILE A 3 8.97 15.52 12.75
CA ILE A 3 9.30 14.11 12.98
C ILE A 3 8.46 13.29 11.98
N SER A 4 9.12 12.61 11.06
CA SER A 4 8.49 11.74 10.07
C SER A 4 8.85 10.26 10.29
N VAL A 5 7.96 9.37 9.86
CA VAL A 5 8.17 7.92 9.88
C VAL A 5 8.79 7.51 8.55
N ASN A 6 9.91 6.82 8.59
CA ASN A 6 10.53 6.30 7.38
C ASN A 6 9.99 4.90 7.07
N LEU A 7 9.12 4.81 6.06
CA LEU A 7 8.52 3.58 5.58
C LEU A 7 9.06 3.16 4.20
N ASP A 8 10.19 3.74 3.78
CA ASP A 8 10.71 3.55 2.43
C ASP A 8 11.17 2.11 2.17
N ALA A 9 11.68 1.46 3.20
CA ALA A 9 12.15 0.08 3.17
C ALA A 9 11.04 -0.97 2.92
N LEU A 10 9.78 -0.62 3.21
CA LEU A 10 8.68 -1.59 3.17
C LEU A 10 8.30 -2.03 1.76
N ILE A 11 8.62 -1.24 0.75
CA ILE A 11 8.36 -1.57 -0.65
C ILE A 11 9.63 -1.32 -1.44
N PRO A 12 10.28 -2.36 -1.97
CA PRO A 12 11.50 -2.24 -2.75
C PRO A 12 11.30 -1.36 -3.99
N ARG A 13 12.37 -0.70 -4.42
CA ARG A 13 12.43 0.01 -5.70
C ARG A 13 12.86 -0.94 -6.81
N ALA A 14 12.37 -0.66 -8.00
CA ALA A 14 12.85 -1.32 -9.21
C ALA A 14 12.74 -0.36 -10.40
N ASP A 15 13.57 -0.60 -11.41
CA ASP A 15 13.51 0.13 -12.67
C ASP A 15 12.14 -0.09 -13.31
N PHE A 16 11.54 1.00 -13.73
CA PHE A 16 10.21 0.99 -14.31
C PHE A 16 10.27 1.04 -15.84
N ASP A 17 10.31 -0.15 -16.43
CA ASP A 17 10.24 -0.29 -17.88
C ASP A 17 8.82 -0.58 -18.34
N ILE A 18 8.32 0.24 -19.27
CA ILE A 18 7.04 0.00 -19.92
C ILE A 18 7.27 -1.01 -21.05
N VAL A 19 7.31 -2.28 -20.72
CA VAL A 19 7.27 -3.34 -21.73
C VAL A 19 5.83 -3.63 -22.09
N GLU A 20 5.49 -3.56 -23.36
CA GLU A 20 4.16 -3.94 -23.85
C GLU A 20 3.96 -5.45 -23.65
N SER A 21 3.37 -5.85 -22.54
CA SER A 21 2.97 -7.24 -22.36
C SER A 21 1.67 -7.51 -23.10
N THR A 22 1.71 -8.43 -24.03
CA THR A 22 0.54 -8.89 -24.81
C THR A 22 -0.42 -9.77 -24.01
N SER A 23 -0.05 -10.24 -22.84
CA SER A 23 -0.91 -11.07 -21.98
C SER A 23 -1.48 -10.24 -20.83
N GLN A 24 -2.66 -9.72 -21.04
CA GLN A 24 -3.40 -8.92 -20.05
C GLN A 24 -4.38 -9.80 -19.26
N SER A 25 -3.94 -10.43 -18.19
CA SER A 25 -4.86 -10.71 -17.12
C SER A 25 -5.08 -9.40 -16.35
N ALA A 26 -6.28 -8.85 -16.39
CA ALA A 26 -6.62 -7.68 -15.59
C ALA A 26 -6.26 -7.95 -14.13
N PRO A 27 -5.52 -7.05 -13.45
CA PRO A 27 -5.29 -7.21 -12.02
C PRO A 27 -6.64 -7.20 -11.29
N PRO A 28 -6.73 -7.87 -10.14
CA PRO A 28 -7.95 -7.82 -9.34
C PRO A 28 -8.29 -6.36 -9.03
N GLN A 29 -9.54 -5.98 -9.21
CA GLN A 29 -10.03 -4.61 -8.92
C GLN A 29 -9.98 -4.31 -7.42
N THR A 30 -9.79 -5.32 -6.61
CA THR A 30 -9.75 -5.23 -5.15
C THR A 30 -8.63 -6.11 -4.61
N MET A 31 -7.93 -5.61 -3.58
CA MET A 31 -6.88 -6.30 -2.85
C MET A 31 -7.29 -6.46 -1.40
N GLN A 32 -7.02 -7.59 -0.80
CA GLN A 32 -7.30 -7.84 0.61
C GLN A 32 -6.12 -7.37 1.46
N ILE A 33 -6.41 -6.94 2.69
CA ILE A 33 -5.36 -6.48 3.63
C ILE A 33 -4.31 -7.57 3.92
N ARG A 34 -4.71 -8.85 3.95
CA ARG A 34 -3.80 -9.99 4.14
C ARG A 34 -2.78 -10.16 3.00
N ASP A 35 -3.08 -9.63 1.81
CA ASP A 35 -2.17 -9.70 0.67
C ASP A 35 -0.93 -8.81 0.88
N LEU A 36 -0.95 -7.97 1.94
CA LEU A 36 0.16 -7.13 2.39
C LEU A 36 1.05 -7.78 3.46
N GLU A 37 0.74 -8.97 3.93
CA GLU A 37 1.61 -9.73 4.82
C GLU A 37 2.92 -10.06 4.10
N LYS A 38 4.04 -10.02 4.81
CA LYS A 38 5.40 -10.18 4.23
C LYS A 38 5.59 -11.48 3.45
N ASP A 39 4.85 -12.52 3.85
CA ASP A 39 4.92 -13.84 3.23
C ASP A 39 3.88 -14.03 2.12
N ALA A 40 3.06 -13.00 1.82
CA ALA A 40 2.06 -13.05 0.78
C ALA A 40 2.70 -12.92 -0.61
N PHE A 41 2.20 -13.74 -1.55
CA PHE A 41 2.69 -13.72 -2.95
C PHE A 41 2.57 -12.32 -3.58
N PHE A 42 1.45 -11.63 -3.34
CA PHE A 42 1.25 -10.28 -3.88
C PHE A 42 2.31 -9.29 -3.37
N TYR A 43 2.59 -9.32 -2.05
CA TYR A 43 3.58 -8.44 -1.44
C TYR A 43 4.98 -8.65 -2.03
N SER A 44 5.36 -9.90 -2.27
CA SER A 44 6.67 -10.24 -2.83
C SER A 44 6.93 -9.64 -4.22
N GLY A 45 5.86 -9.45 -5.02
CA GLY A 45 5.91 -8.82 -6.35
C GLY A 45 5.73 -7.31 -6.35
N LEU A 46 5.48 -6.68 -5.19
CA LEU A 46 5.19 -5.26 -5.10
C LEU A 46 6.47 -4.42 -5.21
N ARG A 47 6.45 -3.38 -6.04
CA ARG A 47 7.59 -2.49 -6.31
C ARG A 47 7.17 -1.02 -6.35
N LYS A 48 8.09 -0.13 -6.00
CA LYS A 48 8.01 1.29 -6.31
C LYS A 48 8.85 1.57 -7.56
N PRO A 49 8.36 2.37 -8.52
CA PRO A 49 9.22 2.93 -9.55
C PRO A 49 10.40 3.68 -8.94
N ASP A 50 11.57 3.60 -9.57
CA ASP A 50 12.80 4.26 -9.15
C ASP A 50 12.67 5.78 -9.03
N PHE A 51 11.88 6.41 -9.93
CA PHE A 51 11.62 7.86 -9.93
C PHE A 51 10.65 8.34 -8.84
N GLN A 52 9.98 7.43 -8.10
CA GLN A 52 9.07 7.84 -7.03
C GLN A 52 9.82 8.37 -5.81
N ARG A 53 9.20 9.37 -5.16
CA ARG A 53 9.72 9.93 -3.90
C ARG A 53 9.73 8.90 -2.78
N GLU A 54 10.63 9.09 -1.83
CA GLU A 54 10.68 8.29 -0.62
C GLU A 54 9.38 8.36 0.18
N THR A 55 8.99 7.23 0.78
CA THR A 55 7.83 7.15 1.67
C THR A 55 8.22 7.46 3.12
N ALA A 56 8.91 8.60 3.32
CA ALA A 56 9.46 9.05 4.59
C ALA A 56 8.89 10.40 5.06
N SER A 57 7.81 10.90 4.42
CA SER A 57 7.29 12.26 4.69
C SER A 57 6.08 12.29 5.63
N TRP A 58 5.50 11.15 5.99
CA TRP A 58 4.35 11.12 6.86
C TRP A 58 4.74 11.14 8.34
N SER A 59 4.05 12.00 9.11
CA SER A 59 4.20 12.01 10.57
C SER A 59 3.54 10.79 11.21
N PRO A 60 3.92 10.42 12.44
CA PRO A 60 3.25 9.35 13.21
C PRO A 60 1.73 9.50 13.30
N ARG A 61 1.26 10.75 13.46
CA ARG A 61 -0.18 11.06 13.49
C ARG A 61 -0.85 10.76 12.15
N LYS A 62 -0.24 11.17 11.03
CA LYS A 62 -0.81 10.94 9.70
C LYS A 62 -0.87 9.46 9.35
N VAL A 63 0.14 8.67 9.72
CA VAL A 63 0.11 7.20 9.57
C VAL A 63 -1.04 6.62 10.39
N LYS A 64 -1.16 7.00 11.67
CA LYS A 64 -2.21 6.54 12.58
C LYS A 64 -3.61 6.92 12.05
N ASP A 65 -3.82 8.18 11.63
CA ASP A 65 -5.11 8.64 11.13
C ASP A 65 -5.53 7.87 9.88
N PHE A 66 -4.59 7.58 8.98
CA PHE A 66 -4.87 6.80 7.78
C PHE A 66 -5.24 5.34 8.10
N VAL A 67 -4.47 4.68 8.97
CA VAL A 67 -4.78 3.31 9.42
C VAL A 67 -6.14 3.27 10.12
N LYS A 68 -6.48 4.30 10.90
CA LYS A 68 -7.78 4.43 11.58
C LYS A 68 -8.92 4.51 10.55
N THR A 69 -8.82 5.44 9.60
CA THR A 69 -9.79 5.60 8.50
C THR A 69 -10.03 4.28 7.78
N PHE A 70 -8.95 3.55 7.47
CA PHE A 70 -9.04 2.24 6.85
C PHE A 70 -9.75 1.21 7.76
N ALA A 71 -9.36 1.13 9.04
CA ALA A 71 -9.91 0.17 10.00
C ALA A 71 -11.40 0.44 10.30
N GLU A 72 -11.83 1.70 10.33
CA GLU A 72 -13.22 2.12 10.53
C GLU A 72 -14.10 1.93 9.28
N GLY A 73 -13.46 1.76 8.11
CA GLY A 73 -14.14 1.51 6.86
C GLY A 73 -14.58 2.74 6.13
N ASP A 74 -14.02 3.82 6.47
CA ASP A 74 -14.24 5.06 5.78
C ASP A 74 -13.65 5.01 4.36
N LEU A 75 -14.10 5.91 3.52
CA LEU A 75 -13.63 6.02 2.15
C LEU A 75 -12.16 6.46 2.13
N ILE A 76 -11.31 5.65 1.51
CA ILE A 76 -9.91 6.01 1.25
C ILE A 76 -9.70 6.21 -0.26
N PRO A 77 -8.78 7.11 -0.67
CA PRO A 77 -8.45 7.28 -2.07
C PRO A 77 -7.90 5.99 -2.68
N ALA A 78 -8.26 5.69 -3.92
CA ALA A 78 -7.80 4.52 -4.64
C ALA A 78 -6.26 4.48 -4.76
N ILE A 79 -5.69 3.28 -4.71
CA ILE A 79 -4.28 3.03 -5.02
C ILE A 79 -4.19 2.61 -6.48
N ILE A 80 -3.29 3.24 -7.24
CA ILE A 80 -3.10 2.93 -8.66
C ILE A 80 -1.90 2.01 -8.80
N LEU A 81 -2.15 0.83 -9.33
CA LEU A 81 -1.13 -0.18 -9.59
C LEU A 81 -0.95 -0.42 -11.09
N TRP A 82 0.26 -0.75 -11.47
CA TRP A 82 0.63 -1.16 -12.83
C TRP A 82 1.37 -2.48 -12.80
N ARG A 83 0.92 -3.45 -13.58
CA ARG A 83 1.58 -4.75 -13.67
C ARG A 83 2.52 -4.77 -14.88
N SER A 84 3.78 -5.13 -14.66
CA SER A 84 4.79 -5.30 -15.71
C SER A 84 5.73 -6.44 -15.34
N GLN A 85 6.01 -7.35 -16.26
CA GLN A 85 7.01 -8.43 -16.14
C GLN A 85 6.99 -9.22 -14.82
N GLY A 86 5.80 -9.55 -14.31
CA GLY A 86 5.66 -10.28 -13.05
C GLY A 86 5.74 -9.42 -11.78
N SER A 87 6.10 -8.14 -11.91
CA SER A 87 6.08 -7.16 -10.82
C SER A 87 4.82 -6.31 -10.86
N THR A 88 4.41 -5.81 -9.70
CA THR A 88 3.30 -4.87 -9.55
C THR A 88 3.82 -3.54 -9.03
N PHE A 89 3.86 -2.53 -9.89
CA PHE A 89 4.35 -1.20 -9.56
C PHE A 89 3.25 -0.32 -8.97
N ILE A 90 3.58 0.44 -7.94
CA ILE A 90 2.68 1.43 -7.36
C ILE A 90 2.87 2.75 -8.09
N ILE A 91 1.90 3.16 -8.88
CA ILE A 91 1.94 4.43 -9.62
C ILE A 91 1.46 5.59 -8.74
N ASP A 92 0.42 5.36 -7.93
CA ASP A 92 -0.04 6.32 -6.91
C ASP A 92 -0.46 5.59 -5.65
N GLY A 93 -0.25 6.24 -4.51
CA GLY A 93 -0.65 5.73 -3.20
C GLY A 93 0.45 4.99 -2.44
N ALA A 94 1.72 5.14 -2.81
CA ALA A 94 2.84 4.48 -2.13
C ALA A 94 2.86 4.73 -0.61
N HIS A 95 2.67 5.96 -0.14
CA HIS A 95 2.58 6.27 1.29
C HIS A 95 1.40 5.57 1.97
N ARG A 96 0.24 5.51 1.30
CA ARG A 96 -0.96 4.84 1.81
C ARG A 96 -0.71 3.35 1.99
N LEU A 97 -0.14 2.74 0.96
CA LEU A 97 0.14 1.31 0.97
C LEU A 97 1.24 0.98 1.99
N SER A 98 2.32 1.78 2.06
CA SER A 98 3.37 1.60 3.07
C SER A 98 2.83 1.73 4.50
N ALA A 99 1.87 2.62 4.77
CA ALA A 99 1.25 2.74 6.09
C ALA A 99 0.44 1.49 6.47
N LEU A 100 -0.28 0.87 5.52
CA LEU A 100 -0.99 -0.39 5.76
C LEU A 100 -0.01 -1.57 5.93
N ILE A 101 1.03 -1.63 5.10
CA ILE A 101 2.09 -2.65 5.22
C ILE A 101 2.77 -2.56 6.59
N ALA A 102 3.05 -1.33 7.05
CA ALA A 102 3.62 -1.09 8.38
C ALA A 102 2.73 -1.64 9.49
N TRP A 103 1.43 -1.40 9.42
CA TRP A 103 0.47 -1.91 10.41
C TRP A 103 0.34 -3.43 10.36
N VAL A 104 0.24 -4.01 9.17
CA VAL A 104 0.09 -5.45 8.96
C VAL A 104 1.29 -6.24 9.46
N ASN A 105 2.52 -5.73 9.21
CA ASN A 105 3.76 -6.43 9.55
C ASN A 105 4.41 -5.90 10.85
N ASP A 106 3.75 -5.00 11.58
CA ASP A 106 4.28 -4.30 12.77
C ASP A 106 5.69 -3.71 12.53
N ASP A 107 5.90 -3.14 11.35
CA ASP A 107 7.17 -2.57 10.91
C ASP A 107 7.00 -1.09 10.53
N TYR A 108 7.27 -0.21 11.47
CA TYR A 108 7.19 1.25 11.30
C TYR A 108 8.55 1.88 10.94
N GLY A 109 9.42 1.12 10.28
CA GLY A 109 10.77 1.48 9.94
C GLY A 109 11.82 0.91 10.91
N ASP A 110 11.42 -0.03 11.78
CA ASP A 110 12.27 -0.67 12.80
C ASP A 110 12.10 -2.20 12.88
N GLY A 111 11.16 -2.76 12.11
CA GLY A 111 10.85 -4.18 12.13
C GLY A 111 11.76 -5.01 11.21
N SER A 112 11.32 -6.24 10.95
CA SER A 112 12.15 -7.23 10.22
C SER A 112 12.45 -6.84 8.78
N ILE A 113 11.48 -6.25 8.07
CA ILE A 113 11.63 -5.81 6.68
C ILE A 113 12.61 -4.65 6.61
N SER A 114 12.39 -3.64 7.48
CA SER A 114 13.26 -2.46 7.54
C SER A 114 14.70 -2.81 7.95
N ARG A 115 14.88 -3.71 8.90
CA ARG A 115 16.22 -4.19 9.31
C ARG A 115 16.94 -4.90 8.17
N GLN A 116 16.25 -5.73 7.44
CA GLN A 116 16.83 -6.40 6.28
C GLN A 116 17.25 -5.40 5.20
N PHE A 117 16.43 -4.42 4.93
CA PHE A 117 16.72 -3.37 3.94
C PHE A 117 17.93 -2.50 4.33
N PHE A 118 18.00 -2.08 5.60
CA PHE A 118 19.09 -1.22 6.12
C PHE A 118 20.28 -2.03 6.66
N THR A 119 20.45 -3.28 6.25
CA THR A 119 21.58 -4.15 6.70
C THR A 119 21.73 -4.19 8.23
N HIS A 120 20.59 -4.21 8.94
CA HIS A 120 20.46 -4.21 10.41
C HIS A 120 20.90 -2.92 11.12
N ILE A 121 21.27 -1.86 10.39
CA ILE A 121 21.68 -0.58 10.95
C ILE A 121 20.53 0.42 10.81
N ILE A 122 19.79 0.66 11.89
CA ILE A 122 18.69 1.63 11.92
C ILE A 122 19.08 2.76 12.89
N ALA A 123 18.93 4.01 12.44
CA ALA A 123 19.23 5.18 13.27
C ALA A 123 18.36 5.19 14.54
N PRO A 124 18.92 5.50 15.72
CA PRO A 124 18.16 5.52 16.99
C PRO A 124 16.95 6.44 16.97
N GLU A 125 17.02 7.55 16.22
CA GLU A 125 15.91 8.48 16.03
C GLU A 125 14.74 7.81 15.29
N GLN A 126 15.05 7.01 14.27
CA GLN A 126 14.05 6.26 13.52
C GLN A 126 13.35 5.23 14.41
N VAL A 127 14.09 4.51 15.24
CA VAL A 127 13.52 3.55 16.21
C VAL A 127 12.56 4.25 17.17
N LYS A 128 12.95 5.41 17.72
CA LYS A 128 12.08 6.20 18.62
C LYS A 128 10.79 6.65 17.92
N VAL A 129 10.87 7.06 16.67
CA VAL A 129 9.70 7.48 15.88
C VAL A 129 8.80 6.29 15.58
N ALA A 130 9.38 5.15 15.23
CA ALA A 130 8.66 3.90 14.98
C ALA A 130 7.90 3.45 16.23
N GLU A 131 8.55 3.41 17.39
CA GLU A 131 7.90 3.08 18.67
C GLU A 131 6.76 4.04 19.02
N LYS A 132 6.97 5.34 18.82
CA LYS A 132 5.92 6.35 19.04
C LYS A 132 4.72 6.07 18.14
N THR A 133 4.96 5.77 16.88
CA THR A 133 3.90 5.46 15.89
C THR A 133 3.13 4.22 16.30
N ARG A 134 3.83 3.14 16.64
CA ARG A 134 3.27 1.88 17.12
C ARG A 134 2.39 2.08 18.35
N LYS A 135 2.89 2.83 19.36
CA LYS A 135 2.14 3.13 20.59
C LYS A 135 0.85 3.91 20.29
N LEU A 136 0.90 4.88 19.37
CA LEU A 136 -0.29 5.65 18.97
C LEU A 136 -1.34 4.76 18.31
N ILE A 137 -0.92 3.90 17.37
CA ILE A 137 -1.82 3.00 16.66
C ILE A 137 -2.41 1.97 17.61
N ASN A 138 -1.59 1.30 18.41
CA ASN A 138 -2.05 0.27 19.36
C ASN A 138 -3.00 0.83 20.42
N LYS A 139 -2.83 2.10 20.81
CA LYS A 139 -3.71 2.76 21.76
C LYS A 139 -5.10 3.06 21.20
N GLU A 140 -5.18 3.52 19.94
CA GLU A 140 -6.44 4.02 19.37
C GLU A 140 -7.16 2.99 18.48
N ILE A 141 -6.39 2.12 17.83
CA ILE A 141 -6.90 1.18 16.82
C ILE A 141 -6.71 -0.27 17.26
N GLY A 142 -5.57 -0.58 17.86
CA GLY A 142 -5.09 -1.94 18.13
C GLY A 142 -4.10 -2.42 17.07
N SER A 143 -3.37 -3.48 17.39
CA SER A 143 -2.47 -4.12 16.42
C SER A 143 -3.25 -4.92 15.37
N TYR A 144 -2.64 -5.16 14.21
CA TYR A 144 -3.26 -6.04 13.19
C TYR A 144 -3.48 -7.46 13.73
N ALA A 145 -2.57 -7.95 14.57
CA ALA A 145 -2.72 -9.25 15.22
C ALA A 145 -3.96 -9.31 16.15
N ASP A 146 -4.26 -8.23 16.87
CA ASP A 146 -5.48 -8.14 17.68
C ASP A 146 -6.74 -8.22 16.80
N HIS A 147 -6.72 -7.54 15.66
CA HIS A 147 -7.83 -7.60 14.70
C HIS A 147 -8.00 -9.00 14.08
N GLN A 148 -6.90 -9.66 13.73
CA GLN A 148 -6.93 -11.05 13.25
C GLN A 148 -7.47 -12.00 14.32
N PHE A 149 -7.03 -11.84 15.56
CA PHE A 149 -7.50 -12.64 16.68
C PHE A 149 -9.01 -12.45 16.91
N ALA A 150 -9.48 -11.21 16.85
CA ALA A 150 -10.90 -10.88 17.00
C ALA A 150 -11.78 -11.51 15.91
N ILE A 151 -11.28 -11.59 14.68
CA ILE A 151 -11.98 -12.26 13.57
C ILE A 151 -12.05 -13.77 13.78
N LYS A 152 -10.97 -14.39 14.28
CA LYS A 152 -10.91 -15.84 14.51
C LYS A 152 -11.68 -16.30 15.75
N HIS A 153 -11.89 -15.41 16.71
CA HIS A 153 -12.49 -15.72 18.02
C HIS A 153 -13.61 -14.74 18.38
N PRO A 154 -14.69 -14.66 17.60
CA PRO A 154 -15.79 -13.72 17.85
C PRO A 154 -16.46 -13.92 19.21
N GLU A 155 -16.45 -15.16 19.73
CA GLU A 155 -16.99 -15.52 21.03
C GLU A 155 -16.26 -14.85 22.21
N LYS A 156 -14.97 -14.58 22.07
CA LYS A 156 -14.16 -13.95 23.12
C LYS A 156 -14.34 -12.43 23.19
N ILE A 157 -14.84 -11.82 22.12
CA ILE A 157 -15.15 -10.39 22.06
C ILE A 157 -16.39 -10.08 22.90
N ILE A 158 -17.38 -10.98 22.90
CA ILE A 158 -18.64 -10.83 23.63
C ILE A 158 -18.40 -10.90 25.15
N ALA A 159 -17.35 -11.58 25.59
CA ALA A 159 -17.01 -11.76 26.99
C ALA A 159 -16.32 -10.55 27.66
N GLY A 160 -16.27 -9.39 27.03
CA GLY A 160 -15.77 -8.14 27.64
C GLY A 160 -14.25 -7.99 27.67
N SER A 161 -13.50 -8.79 26.95
CA SER A 161 -12.03 -8.75 26.93
C SER A 161 -11.44 -7.79 25.87
N CYS A 162 -12.28 -7.18 25.02
CA CYS A 162 -11.85 -6.21 24.01
C CYS A 162 -12.27 -4.79 24.38
N LYS A 163 -11.34 -3.85 24.29
CA LYS A 163 -11.61 -2.42 24.50
C LYS A 163 -12.67 -1.91 23.51
N PRO A 164 -13.60 -1.01 23.93
CA PRO A 164 -14.56 -0.38 23.02
C PRO A 164 -13.79 0.38 21.92
N GLY A 165 -14.00 0.03 20.68
CA GLY A 165 -13.26 0.51 19.49
C GLY A 165 -12.70 -0.61 18.64
N GLN A 166 -12.58 -1.82 19.17
CA GLN A 166 -12.08 -3.00 18.46
C GLN A 166 -13.15 -3.84 17.77
N ALA A 167 -14.38 -3.40 17.74
CA ALA A 167 -15.43 -4.00 16.92
C ALA A 167 -15.25 -3.58 15.45
N VAL A 168 -14.10 -3.86 14.87
CA VAL A 168 -14.00 -3.89 13.43
C VAL A 168 -14.83 -5.08 12.98
N ARG A 169 -16.08 -4.77 12.62
CA ARG A 169 -16.96 -5.71 11.96
C ARG A 169 -16.18 -6.32 10.81
N SER A 170 -16.08 -7.63 10.81
CA SER A 170 -15.45 -8.51 9.87
C SER A 170 -15.89 -8.28 8.42
N SER A 171 -15.51 -7.17 7.85
CA SER A 171 -15.47 -7.03 6.40
C SER A 171 -14.02 -7.22 6.04
N ILE A 172 -13.72 -8.29 5.33
CA ILE A 172 -12.51 -8.42 4.53
C ILE A 172 -12.50 -7.16 3.68
N ARG A 173 -11.70 -6.16 4.07
CA ARG A 173 -11.73 -4.87 3.40
C ARG A 173 -10.89 -4.96 2.16
N HIS A 174 -11.52 -4.69 1.07
CA HIS A 174 -10.91 -4.62 -0.23
C HIS A 174 -10.40 -3.19 -0.45
N LEU A 175 -9.13 -3.08 -0.76
CA LEU A 175 -8.55 -1.85 -1.27
C LEU A 175 -8.99 -1.67 -2.73
N ALA A 176 -9.59 -0.54 -3.06
CA ALA A 176 -9.87 -0.21 -4.44
C ALA A 176 -8.56 -0.02 -5.21
N VAL A 177 -8.33 -0.85 -6.21
CA VAL A 177 -7.17 -0.79 -7.10
C VAL A 177 -7.61 -0.23 -8.43
N GLY A 178 -7.15 0.97 -8.77
CA GLY A 178 -7.31 1.55 -10.10
C GLY A 178 -6.25 0.98 -11.05
N ASN A 179 -6.68 0.38 -12.16
CA ASN A 179 -5.79 0.01 -13.24
C ASN A 179 -5.88 1.08 -14.33
N ARG A 180 -4.80 1.81 -14.56
CA ARG A 180 -4.73 2.80 -15.63
C ARG A 180 -4.17 2.12 -16.88
N GLN A 181 -5.05 1.71 -17.79
CA GLN A 181 -4.64 1.41 -19.14
C GLN A 181 -4.30 2.74 -19.85
N LEU A 182 -3.07 2.91 -20.28
CA LEU A 182 -2.71 3.96 -21.21
C LEU A 182 -3.38 3.65 -22.55
N ARG A 183 -4.55 4.26 -22.81
CA ARG A 183 -5.07 4.32 -24.17
C ARG A 183 -4.09 5.16 -24.98
N LYS A 184 -3.31 4.52 -25.85
CA LYS A 184 -2.68 5.24 -26.98
C LYS A 184 -3.81 5.89 -27.76
N SER A 185 -3.91 7.21 -27.72
CA SER A 185 -4.66 7.96 -28.72
C SER A 185 -3.94 7.69 -30.04
N ARG A 186 -4.53 6.85 -30.88
CA ARG A 186 -4.20 6.84 -32.30
C ARG A 186 -4.58 8.22 -32.85
N SER A 187 -3.64 9.14 -32.87
CA SER A 187 -3.70 10.28 -33.77
C SER A 187 -3.56 9.71 -35.18
N GLY A 188 -4.70 9.41 -35.78
CA GLY A 188 -4.76 9.12 -37.20
C GLY A 188 -4.31 10.36 -37.93
N PHE A 189 -3.12 10.31 -38.46
CA PHE A 189 -2.70 11.17 -39.54
C PHE A 189 -3.58 10.80 -40.75
N LEU A 190 -4.68 11.54 -40.98
CA LEU A 190 -5.38 11.58 -42.23
C LEU A 190 -4.43 12.25 -43.23
N GLN A 191 -3.78 11.46 -44.05
CA GLN A 191 -3.18 11.94 -45.28
C GLN A 191 -4.31 12.42 -46.18
N ASP A 192 -4.42 13.74 -46.33
CA ASP A 192 -5.17 14.38 -47.41
C ASP A 192 -4.54 13.98 -48.73
N GLN A 193 -5.21 13.10 -49.44
CA GLN A 193 -4.94 12.91 -50.89
C GLN A 193 -5.76 13.97 -51.65
N PRO A 194 -5.12 14.74 -52.56
CA PRO A 194 -5.84 15.65 -53.41
C PRO A 194 -6.67 14.84 -54.46
N ARG A 195 -7.98 15.06 -54.43
CA ARG A 195 -8.87 14.54 -55.47
C ARG A 195 -8.59 15.32 -56.79
N SER A 196 -8.07 14.63 -57.78
CA SER A 196 -8.04 15.09 -59.16
C SER A 196 -9.46 15.07 -59.72
N CYS A 197 -9.94 16.21 -60.22
CA CYS A 197 -11.15 16.32 -61.02
C CYS A 197 -10.90 15.69 -62.42
N PRO A 198 -11.85 14.93 -62.98
CA PRO A 198 -11.82 14.59 -64.40
C PRO A 198 -12.52 15.71 -65.23
N ASN A 199 -11.93 16.01 -66.37
CA ASN A 199 -12.55 16.72 -67.47
C ASN A 199 -13.69 15.92 -68.07
#